data_582bcaecf3c35e568b842dc6c850e77d
#
_entry.id   582bcaecf3c35e568b842dc6c850e77d
#
_cell.length_a   1.000
_cell.length_b   1.000
_cell.length_c   1.000
_cell.angle_alpha   90.00
_cell.angle_beta   90.00
_cell.angle_gamma   90.00
#
_symmetry.space_group_name_H-M   'P 1'
#
loop_
_entity.id
_entity.type
_entity.pdbx_description
1 polymer ?
#
loop_
_entity_poly.entity_id
_entity_poly.type
_entity_poly.pdbx_seq_one_letter_code
_entity_poly.pdbx_strand_id
1 'polypeptide(L)'
;MSEREWFLARYRELGSNLTGYETTPQAIRVNPLKITDTELVETLSEQGVTLEKIPYLDHGYKVIASPFSLGAGIEYLLGMYSLQETASQYPVQALQPNSSDRLLDMASAPGGKTTQAAAYMKNKGTITAVDVSRRRLYATENNLERCGVTNTIIYHVDALDLSDKPLFTKILLDAPCSGNYVTDPNWFSKRTQADIESNAEIQRRLLDKALNLLETGGTLLYSTCSLEPEENELNIQWLLENHGVEVEKLNGEGSPALTEANGVSLDERISHCRRFWPDETGTQGFFAAKVVKL
;
A
#
# COMPACT_ATOMS: atom_id res chain seq x y z
N MET A 1 -27.09 15.94 10.55
CA MET A 1 -25.97 15.74 9.62
C MET A 1 -25.88 14.23 9.39
N SER A 2 -25.89 13.80 8.13
CA SER A 2 -25.64 12.38 7.81
C SER A 2 -24.16 12.03 8.07
N GLU A 3 -23.84 10.73 8.26
CA GLU A 3 -22.45 10.28 8.43
C GLU A 3 -21.57 10.72 7.26
N ARG A 4 -22.08 10.62 6.03
CA ARG A 4 -21.41 11.12 4.84
C ARG A 4 -21.09 12.63 4.91
N GLU A 5 -22.05 13.44 5.30
CA GLU A 5 -21.84 14.90 5.43
C GLU A 5 -20.81 15.22 6.51
N TRP A 6 -20.78 14.44 7.59
CA TRP A 6 -19.82 14.57 8.66
C TRP A 6 -18.38 14.28 8.17
N PHE A 7 -18.16 13.14 7.50
CA PHE A 7 -16.85 12.80 6.94
C PHE A 7 -16.38 13.80 5.88
N LEU A 8 -17.27 14.21 4.97
CA LEU A 8 -16.92 15.21 3.95
C LEU A 8 -16.61 16.58 4.54
N ALA A 9 -17.27 17.00 5.61
CA ALA A 9 -16.93 18.23 6.33
C ALA A 9 -15.54 18.14 6.94
N ARG A 10 -15.23 17.01 7.59
CA ARG A 10 -13.91 16.73 8.15
C ARG A 10 -12.81 16.76 7.08
N TYR A 11 -13.02 16.14 5.91
CA TYR A 11 -12.03 16.16 4.83
C TYR A 11 -11.79 17.58 4.28
N ARG A 12 -12.83 18.43 4.26
CA ARG A 12 -12.65 19.86 3.90
C ARG A 12 -11.81 20.62 4.92
N GLU A 13 -11.97 20.35 6.21
CA GLU A 13 -11.12 20.93 7.26
C GLU A 13 -9.65 20.49 7.12
N LEU A 14 -9.41 19.29 6.57
CA LEU A 14 -8.08 18.79 6.23
C LEU A 14 -7.54 19.31 4.88
N GLY A 15 -8.27 20.20 4.21
CA GLY A 15 -7.84 20.87 2.98
C GLY A 15 -8.22 20.18 1.67
N SER A 16 -9.03 19.12 1.70
CA SER A 16 -9.47 18.39 0.51
C SER A 16 -10.82 18.94 -0.02
N ASN A 17 -11.06 18.78 -1.32
CA ASN A 17 -12.33 19.16 -1.98
C ASN A 17 -13.19 17.93 -2.36
N LEU A 18 -13.07 16.84 -1.62
CA LEU A 18 -13.79 15.60 -1.89
C LEU A 18 -15.29 15.78 -1.89
N THR A 19 -15.94 15.21 -2.91
CA THR A 19 -17.41 15.23 -3.11
C THR A 19 -18.07 13.96 -2.59
N GLY A 20 -17.27 12.88 -2.40
CA GLY A 20 -17.73 11.56 -2.03
C GLY A 20 -18.26 10.73 -3.22
N TYR A 21 -17.95 11.13 -4.45
CA TYR A 21 -18.31 10.45 -5.69
C TYR A 21 -17.11 10.16 -6.59
N GLU A 22 -15.89 10.40 -6.09
CA GLU A 22 -14.67 10.11 -6.80
C GLU A 22 -14.59 8.61 -7.13
N THR A 23 -14.08 8.33 -8.32
CA THR A 23 -13.83 6.97 -8.81
C THR A 23 -12.41 6.88 -9.34
N THR A 24 -11.85 5.69 -9.35
CA THR A 24 -10.52 5.47 -9.89
C THR A 24 -10.58 4.62 -11.16
N PRO A 25 -9.76 4.93 -12.17
CA PRO A 25 -9.61 4.05 -13.31
C PRO A 25 -9.00 2.71 -12.88
N GLN A 26 -9.35 1.66 -13.60
CA GLN A 26 -8.66 0.38 -13.43
C GLN A 26 -7.18 0.57 -13.78
N ALA A 27 -6.29 -0.06 -13.02
CA ALA A 27 -4.87 -0.04 -13.29
C ALA A 27 -4.27 -1.45 -13.24
N ILE A 28 -3.20 -1.63 -14.01
CA ILE A 28 -2.38 -2.83 -14.02
C ILE A 28 -0.95 -2.49 -13.63
N ARG A 29 -0.27 -3.49 -13.08
CA ARG A 29 1.17 -3.49 -12.88
C ARG A 29 1.79 -4.61 -13.69
N VAL A 30 2.70 -4.27 -14.60
CA VAL A 30 3.50 -5.26 -15.34
C VAL A 30 4.37 -6.05 -14.38
N ASN A 31 4.56 -7.33 -14.66
CA ASN A 31 5.44 -8.20 -13.89
C ASN A 31 6.77 -8.42 -14.64
N PRO A 32 7.85 -7.71 -14.28
CA PRO A 32 9.13 -7.80 -14.98
C PRO A 32 9.85 -9.15 -14.79
N LEU A 33 9.32 -10.05 -13.93
CA LEU A 33 9.79 -11.45 -13.86
C LEU A 33 9.32 -12.28 -15.06
N LYS A 34 8.31 -11.83 -15.80
CA LYS A 34 7.65 -12.58 -16.87
C LYS A 34 7.73 -11.92 -18.24
N ILE A 35 7.68 -10.60 -18.31
CA ILE A 35 7.57 -9.84 -19.54
C ILE A 35 8.07 -8.41 -19.34
N THR A 36 8.56 -7.78 -20.39
CA THR A 36 8.88 -6.35 -20.36
C THR A 36 7.62 -5.49 -20.52
N ASP A 37 7.69 -4.24 -20.07
CA ASP A 37 6.61 -3.26 -20.22
C ASP A 37 6.21 -3.09 -21.69
N THR A 38 7.17 -2.97 -22.59
CA THR A 38 6.96 -2.76 -24.02
C THR A 38 6.21 -3.96 -24.66
N GLU A 39 6.71 -5.16 -24.42
CA GLU A 39 6.10 -6.39 -24.95
C GLU A 39 4.65 -6.56 -24.45
N LEU A 40 4.38 -6.29 -23.16
CA LEU A 40 3.02 -6.41 -22.64
C LEU A 40 2.07 -5.37 -23.27
N VAL A 41 2.52 -4.11 -23.38
CA VAL A 41 1.71 -3.03 -23.97
C VAL A 41 1.39 -3.34 -25.43
N GLU A 42 2.34 -3.81 -26.22
CA GLU A 42 2.14 -4.25 -27.60
C GLU A 42 1.15 -5.41 -27.69
N THR A 43 1.35 -6.47 -26.90
CA THR A 43 0.47 -7.65 -26.86
C THR A 43 -0.97 -7.27 -26.53
N LEU A 44 -1.20 -6.44 -25.52
CA LEU A 44 -2.52 -6.01 -25.12
C LEU A 44 -3.14 -5.04 -26.13
N SER A 45 -2.33 -4.19 -26.78
CA SER A 45 -2.78 -3.28 -27.84
C SER A 45 -3.32 -4.03 -29.06
N GLU A 46 -2.68 -5.13 -29.47
CA GLU A 46 -3.14 -6.01 -30.56
C GLU A 46 -4.51 -6.65 -30.23
N GLN A 47 -4.85 -6.79 -28.95
CA GLN A 47 -6.14 -7.29 -28.46
C GLN A 47 -7.18 -6.16 -28.27
N GLY A 48 -6.83 -4.92 -28.62
CA GLY A 48 -7.72 -3.75 -28.52
C GLY A 48 -7.74 -3.08 -27.13
N VAL A 49 -6.81 -3.42 -26.24
CA VAL A 49 -6.66 -2.76 -24.94
C VAL A 49 -5.83 -1.49 -25.10
N THR A 50 -6.30 -0.39 -24.54
CA THR A 50 -5.54 0.88 -24.51
C THR A 50 -5.05 1.14 -23.09
N LEU A 51 -3.73 1.25 -22.96
CA LEU A 51 -3.04 1.53 -21.72
C LEU A 51 -2.36 2.90 -21.77
N GLU A 52 -2.34 3.59 -20.63
CA GLU A 52 -1.60 4.83 -20.43
C GLU A 52 -0.58 4.64 -19.31
N LYS A 53 0.69 4.94 -19.57
CA LYS A 53 1.75 4.85 -18.55
C LYS A 53 1.47 5.79 -17.40
N ILE A 54 1.61 5.30 -16.17
CA ILE A 54 1.59 6.12 -14.96
C ILE A 54 3.02 6.65 -14.73
N PRO A 55 3.27 7.97 -14.88
CA PRO A 55 4.64 8.49 -15.01
C PRO A 55 5.53 8.24 -13.80
N TYR A 56 4.96 8.20 -12.60
CA TYR A 56 5.69 8.03 -11.34
C TYR A 56 5.81 6.57 -10.87
N LEU A 57 5.24 5.61 -11.62
CA LEU A 57 5.35 4.18 -11.32
C LEU A 57 6.22 3.48 -12.36
N ASP A 58 7.17 2.65 -11.90
CA ASP A 58 8.11 1.94 -12.79
C ASP A 58 7.36 1.05 -13.80
N HIS A 59 6.34 0.30 -13.33
CA HIS A 59 5.63 -0.71 -14.10
C HIS A 59 4.10 -0.52 -14.11
N GLY A 60 3.60 0.66 -13.73
CA GLY A 60 2.16 0.95 -13.61
C GLY A 60 1.56 1.53 -14.87
N TYR A 61 0.33 1.07 -15.22
CA TYR A 61 -0.46 1.57 -16.34
C TYR A 61 -1.92 1.73 -15.95
N LYS A 62 -2.56 2.83 -16.36
CA LYS A 62 -4.01 3.00 -16.35
C LYS A 62 -4.63 2.28 -17.54
N VAL A 63 -5.78 1.67 -17.32
CA VAL A 63 -6.58 1.06 -18.39
C VAL A 63 -7.55 2.12 -18.90
N ILE A 64 -7.32 2.61 -20.10
CA ILE A 64 -8.17 3.61 -20.75
C ILE A 64 -9.38 2.93 -21.39
N ALA A 65 -9.15 1.82 -22.08
CA ALA A 65 -10.20 1.00 -22.70
C ALA A 65 -9.79 -0.47 -22.77
N SER A 66 -10.75 -1.36 -22.60
CA SER A 66 -10.56 -2.78 -22.82
C SER A 66 -11.87 -3.42 -23.36
N PRO A 67 -11.81 -4.21 -24.42
CA PRO A 67 -13.00 -4.92 -24.95
C PRO A 67 -13.40 -6.13 -24.08
N PHE A 68 -12.58 -6.51 -23.10
CA PHE A 68 -12.82 -7.67 -22.21
C PHE A 68 -12.34 -7.38 -20.78
N SER A 69 -12.72 -8.25 -19.85
CA SER A 69 -12.20 -8.19 -18.47
C SER A 69 -10.74 -8.60 -18.42
N LEU A 70 -9.84 -7.70 -18.04
CA LEU A 70 -8.40 -7.98 -17.94
C LEU A 70 -8.07 -9.10 -16.94
N GLY A 71 -8.92 -9.34 -15.92
CA GLY A 71 -8.77 -10.49 -15.01
C GLY A 71 -9.06 -11.85 -15.64
N ALA A 72 -9.61 -11.90 -16.87
CA ALA A 72 -9.88 -13.10 -17.63
C ALA A 72 -8.90 -13.32 -18.80
N GLY A 73 -7.97 -12.39 -19.04
CA GLY A 73 -6.98 -12.47 -20.10
C GLY A 73 -5.94 -13.57 -19.85
N ILE A 74 -5.41 -14.14 -20.92
CA ILE A 74 -4.35 -15.17 -20.85
C ILE A 74 -3.10 -14.61 -20.18
N GLU A 75 -2.71 -13.39 -20.50
CA GLU A 75 -1.55 -12.69 -19.94
C GLU A 75 -1.70 -12.50 -18.42
N TYR A 76 -2.92 -12.23 -17.94
CA TYR A 76 -3.20 -12.20 -16.51
C TYR A 76 -3.02 -13.58 -15.87
N LEU A 77 -3.59 -14.63 -16.48
CA LEU A 77 -3.48 -15.99 -15.97
C LEU A 77 -2.04 -16.51 -15.97
N LEU A 78 -1.22 -16.07 -16.92
CA LEU A 78 0.21 -16.37 -16.99
C LEU A 78 1.06 -15.51 -16.04
N GLY A 79 0.45 -14.55 -15.34
CA GLY A 79 1.13 -13.70 -14.38
C GLY A 79 2.01 -12.60 -14.99
N MET A 80 1.77 -12.23 -16.24
CA MET A 80 2.50 -11.17 -16.93
C MET A 80 2.16 -9.78 -16.38
N TYR A 81 0.98 -9.64 -15.77
CA TYR A 81 0.57 -8.45 -15.01
C TYR A 81 -0.34 -8.80 -13.84
N SER A 82 -0.50 -7.84 -12.96
CA SER A 82 -1.46 -7.87 -11.84
C SER A 82 -2.44 -6.72 -11.97
N LEU A 83 -3.70 -6.95 -11.61
CA LEU A 83 -4.66 -5.88 -11.37
C LEU A 83 -4.32 -5.27 -10.01
N GLN A 84 -3.90 -4.02 -9.99
CA GLN A 84 -3.55 -3.31 -8.76
C GLN A 84 -3.83 -1.83 -8.93
N GLU A 85 -4.58 -1.28 -7.99
CA GLU A 85 -4.91 0.13 -8.00
C GLU A 85 -3.62 0.98 -7.95
N THR A 86 -3.67 2.14 -8.56
CA THR A 86 -2.51 2.99 -8.83
C THR A 86 -1.74 3.35 -7.55
N ALA A 87 -2.41 3.90 -6.52
CA ALA A 87 -1.74 4.29 -5.28
C ALA A 87 -1.21 3.08 -4.49
N SER A 88 -1.88 1.92 -4.59
CA SER A 88 -1.43 0.66 -3.98
C SER A 88 -0.11 0.13 -4.55
N GLN A 89 0.33 0.58 -5.72
CA GLN A 89 1.61 0.19 -6.33
C GLN A 89 2.79 0.99 -5.74
N TYR A 90 2.53 2.18 -5.21
CA TYR A 90 3.54 3.11 -4.72
C TYR A 90 4.37 2.59 -3.53
N PRO A 91 3.80 1.95 -2.49
CA PRO A 91 4.55 1.56 -1.29
C PRO A 91 5.78 0.71 -1.57
N VAL A 92 5.66 -0.33 -2.37
CA VAL A 92 6.79 -1.23 -2.66
C VAL A 92 7.87 -0.52 -3.46
N GLN A 93 7.47 0.32 -4.42
CA GLN A 93 8.42 1.15 -5.16
C GLN A 93 9.15 2.13 -4.23
N ALA A 94 8.46 2.77 -3.29
CA ALA A 94 9.04 3.66 -2.31
C ALA A 94 9.97 2.93 -1.31
N LEU A 95 9.66 1.68 -0.96
CA LEU A 95 10.51 0.82 -0.12
C LEU A 95 11.80 0.41 -0.83
N GLN A 96 11.77 0.28 -2.16
CA GLN A 96 12.91 -0.13 -2.99
C GLN A 96 13.60 -1.42 -2.49
N PRO A 97 12.89 -2.55 -2.37
CA PRO A 97 13.52 -3.79 -1.94
C PRO A 97 14.49 -4.29 -3.00
N ASN A 98 15.59 -4.87 -2.57
CA ASN A 98 16.66 -5.35 -3.44
C ASN A 98 17.05 -6.81 -3.18
N SER A 99 17.91 -7.35 -4.01
CA SER A 99 18.26 -8.78 -4.03
C SER A 99 19.01 -9.29 -2.77
N SER A 100 19.43 -8.43 -1.87
CA SER A 100 20.08 -8.80 -0.61
C SER A 100 19.18 -8.68 0.61
N ASP A 101 17.99 -8.13 0.44
CA ASP A 101 17.09 -7.87 1.56
C ASP A 101 16.45 -9.15 2.16
N ARG A 102 16.23 -9.10 3.44
CA ARG A 102 15.30 -9.94 4.19
C ARG A 102 14.07 -9.08 4.48
N LEU A 103 13.03 -9.25 3.68
CA LEU A 103 11.81 -8.46 3.74
C LEU A 103 10.72 -9.22 4.52
N LEU A 104 10.02 -8.52 5.41
CA LEU A 104 8.77 -8.98 6.03
C LEU A 104 7.60 -8.19 5.43
N ASP A 105 6.60 -8.90 4.94
CA ASP A 105 5.27 -8.36 4.60
C ASP A 105 4.29 -8.77 5.69
N MET A 106 3.90 -7.79 6.55
CA MET A 106 3.16 -8.05 7.79
C MET A 106 1.66 -8.26 7.60
N ALA A 107 1.12 -7.93 6.43
CA ALA A 107 -0.30 -8.10 6.09
C ALA A 107 -0.44 -8.44 4.59
N SER A 108 0.12 -9.60 4.22
CA SER A 108 0.49 -9.91 2.83
C SER A 108 -0.70 -10.15 1.90
N ALA A 109 -1.83 -10.58 2.42
CA ALA A 109 -2.94 -11.00 1.58
C ALA A 109 -3.69 -9.81 0.94
N PRO A 110 -3.96 -9.89 -0.38
CA PRO A 110 -3.94 -11.08 -1.25
C PRO A 110 -2.63 -11.30 -2.04
N GLY A 111 -1.49 -10.67 -1.68
CA GLY A 111 -0.19 -10.91 -2.30
C GLY A 111 0.22 -9.93 -3.39
N GLY A 112 -0.56 -8.89 -3.64
CA GLY A 112 -0.25 -7.90 -4.68
C GLY A 112 1.07 -7.16 -4.42
N LYS A 113 1.30 -6.70 -3.18
CA LYS A 113 2.54 -6.03 -2.78
C LYS A 113 3.68 -7.03 -2.62
N THR A 114 3.41 -8.22 -2.10
CA THR A 114 4.40 -9.32 -1.99
C THR A 114 4.99 -9.69 -3.36
N THR A 115 4.13 -9.89 -4.39
CA THR A 115 4.59 -10.18 -5.76
C THR A 115 5.36 -9.03 -6.39
N GLN A 116 4.98 -7.79 -6.06
CA GLN A 116 5.72 -6.60 -6.48
C GLN A 116 7.12 -6.58 -5.86
N ALA A 117 7.23 -6.82 -4.55
CA ALA A 117 8.52 -6.87 -3.85
C ALA A 117 9.42 -7.97 -4.43
N ALA A 118 8.89 -9.17 -4.68
CA ALA A 118 9.63 -10.26 -5.31
C ALA A 118 10.18 -9.88 -6.69
N ALA A 119 9.43 -9.10 -7.47
CA ALA A 119 9.88 -8.61 -8.76
C ALA A 119 11.03 -7.61 -8.64
N TYR A 120 10.96 -6.64 -7.73
CA TYR A 120 12.07 -5.72 -7.43
C TYR A 120 13.32 -6.47 -6.94
N MET A 121 13.14 -7.48 -6.11
CA MET A 121 14.21 -8.35 -5.62
C MET A 121 14.72 -9.35 -6.67
N LYS A 122 14.08 -9.44 -7.83
CA LYS A 122 14.42 -10.38 -8.92
C LYS A 122 14.45 -11.85 -8.44
N ASN A 123 13.51 -12.22 -7.59
CA ASN A 123 13.45 -13.54 -6.95
C ASN A 123 14.70 -13.91 -6.14
N LYS A 124 15.45 -12.91 -5.65
CA LYS A 124 16.60 -13.11 -4.77
C LYS A 124 16.31 -12.54 -3.39
N GLY A 125 17.24 -12.79 -2.44
CA GLY A 125 16.97 -12.48 -1.04
C GLY A 125 15.82 -13.34 -0.49
N THR A 126 15.13 -12.88 0.54
CA THR A 126 14.04 -13.65 1.16
C THR A 126 12.88 -12.73 1.52
N ILE A 127 11.66 -13.14 1.21
CA ILE A 127 10.43 -12.50 1.67
C ILE A 127 9.74 -13.44 2.65
N THR A 128 9.43 -12.95 3.84
CA THR A 128 8.53 -13.59 4.78
C THR A 128 7.19 -12.87 4.68
N ALA A 129 6.14 -13.59 4.28
CA ALA A 129 4.79 -13.04 4.11
C ALA A 129 3.87 -13.62 5.17
N VAL A 130 3.22 -12.78 5.97
CA VAL A 130 2.31 -13.25 7.02
C VAL A 130 0.93 -12.61 6.86
N ASP A 131 -0.11 -13.33 7.28
CA ASP A 131 -1.48 -12.80 7.37
C ASP A 131 -2.28 -13.62 8.37
N VAL A 132 -3.18 -12.98 9.09
CA VAL A 132 -4.08 -13.61 10.08
C VAL A 132 -5.18 -14.43 9.44
N SER A 133 -5.46 -14.23 8.16
CA SER A 133 -6.56 -14.88 7.45
C SER A 133 -6.07 -16.00 6.54
N ARG A 134 -6.18 -17.22 7.00
CA ARG A 134 -5.87 -18.40 6.19
C ARG A 134 -6.62 -18.42 4.84
N ARG A 135 -7.88 -17.97 4.84
CA ARG A 135 -8.69 -17.88 3.61
C ARG A 135 -8.09 -16.91 2.59
N ARG A 136 -7.59 -15.77 3.05
CA ARG A 136 -6.97 -14.77 2.19
C ARG A 136 -5.60 -15.23 1.68
N LEU A 137 -4.86 -16.01 2.47
CA LEU A 137 -3.56 -16.57 2.07
C LEU A 137 -3.63 -17.50 0.86
N TYR A 138 -4.75 -18.20 0.62
CA TYR A 138 -4.93 -18.95 -0.64
C TYR A 138 -4.85 -18.06 -1.88
N ALA A 139 -5.33 -16.82 -1.79
CA ALA A 139 -5.17 -15.85 -2.88
C ALA A 139 -3.71 -15.40 -3.02
N THR A 140 -2.99 -15.26 -1.89
CA THR A 140 -1.56 -14.94 -1.89
C THR A 140 -0.76 -16.06 -2.54
N GLU A 141 -0.97 -17.32 -2.15
CA GLU A 141 -0.33 -18.50 -2.74
C GLU A 141 -0.54 -18.55 -4.26
N ASN A 142 -1.79 -18.39 -4.70
CA ASN A 142 -2.15 -18.37 -6.12
C ASN A 142 -1.44 -17.23 -6.87
N ASN A 143 -1.40 -16.03 -6.30
CA ASN A 143 -0.74 -14.89 -6.92
C ASN A 143 0.78 -15.07 -7.00
N LEU A 144 1.41 -15.63 -5.97
CA LEU A 144 2.86 -15.94 -5.98
C LEU A 144 3.19 -16.96 -7.07
N GLU A 145 2.42 -18.05 -7.15
CA GLU A 145 2.60 -19.08 -8.17
C GLU A 145 2.41 -18.52 -9.57
N ARG A 146 1.28 -17.85 -9.81
CA ARG A 146 0.93 -17.23 -11.09
C ARG A 146 2.01 -16.23 -11.55
N CYS A 147 2.50 -15.39 -10.65
CA CYS A 147 3.52 -14.38 -10.96
C CYS A 147 4.94 -14.95 -11.03
N GLY A 148 5.15 -16.24 -10.72
CA GLY A 148 6.45 -16.88 -10.76
C GLY A 148 7.41 -16.45 -9.65
N VAL A 149 6.85 -16.17 -8.46
CA VAL A 149 7.62 -15.82 -7.28
C VAL A 149 8.23 -17.08 -6.64
N THR A 150 9.54 -17.03 -6.34
CA THR A 150 10.28 -18.20 -5.82
C THR A 150 11.05 -17.91 -4.53
N ASN A 151 11.07 -16.66 -4.06
CA ASN A 151 11.84 -16.23 -2.89
C ASN A 151 10.97 -15.90 -1.66
N THR A 152 9.71 -16.35 -1.64
CA THR A 152 8.75 -16.01 -0.59
C THR A 152 8.33 -17.25 0.22
N ILE A 153 8.31 -17.10 1.54
CA ILE A 153 7.76 -18.07 2.48
C ILE A 153 6.51 -17.46 3.11
N ILE A 154 5.39 -18.21 3.10
CA ILE A 154 4.11 -17.75 3.64
C ILE A 154 3.86 -18.43 5.00
N TYR A 155 3.42 -17.64 5.98
CA TYR A 155 2.96 -18.13 7.27
C TYR A 155 1.56 -17.62 7.60
N HIS A 156 0.70 -18.52 8.04
CA HIS A 156 -0.58 -18.17 8.65
C HIS A 156 -0.34 -17.88 10.13
N VAL A 157 -0.10 -16.63 10.46
CA VAL A 157 0.20 -16.17 11.83
C VAL A 157 -0.16 -14.69 11.95
N ASP A 158 -0.55 -14.26 13.14
CA ASP A 158 -0.64 -12.83 13.44
C ASP A 158 0.79 -12.27 13.53
N ALA A 159 1.05 -11.17 12.83
CA ALA A 159 2.35 -10.50 12.89
C ALA A 159 2.73 -10.11 14.33
N LEU A 160 1.76 -9.85 15.20
CA LEU A 160 1.97 -9.55 16.62
C LEU A 160 2.54 -10.76 17.41
N ASP A 161 2.32 -11.99 16.94
CA ASP A 161 2.80 -13.22 17.58
C ASP A 161 4.21 -13.64 17.12
N LEU A 162 4.80 -12.93 16.16
CA LEU A 162 6.18 -13.21 15.74
C LEU A 162 7.16 -12.96 16.91
N SER A 163 8.20 -13.78 17.00
CA SER A 163 9.25 -13.60 18.01
C SER A 163 10.01 -12.30 17.83
N ASP A 164 10.15 -11.48 18.88
CA ASP A 164 10.85 -10.20 18.87
C ASP A 164 12.36 -10.37 18.68
N LYS A 165 12.77 -10.53 17.43
CA LYS A 165 14.16 -10.58 17.03
C LYS A 165 14.36 -9.70 15.80
N PRO A 166 15.35 -8.80 15.78
CA PRO A 166 15.67 -7.99 14.62
C PRO A 166 16.26 -8.90 13.53
N LEU A 167 15.41 -9.33 12.60
CA LEU A 167 15.75 -10.27 11.53
C LEU A 167 15.60 -9.67 10.14
N PHE A 168 14.90 -8.55 10.00
CA PHE A 168 14.54 -8.00 8.70
C PHE A 168 15.28 -6.70 8.42
N THR A 169 15.78 -6.56 7.20
CA THR A 169 16.39 -5.32 6.70
C THR A 169 15.32 -4.35 6.20
N LYS A 170 14.18 -4.92 5.75
CA LYS A 170 13.03 -4.15 5.28
C LYS A 170 11.72 -4.76 5.77
N ILE A 171 10.79 -3.90 6.14
CA ILE A 171 9.43 -4.30 6.51
C ILE A 171 8.43 -3.50 5.68
N LEU A 172 7.44 -4.20 5.14
CA LEU A 172 6.26 -3.64 4.51
C LEU A 172 5.08 -3.87 5.46
N LEU A 173 4.49 -2.80 5.95
CA LEU A 173 3.26 -2.81 6.73
C LEU A 173 2.19 -2.03 5.97
N ASP A 174 1.51 -2.73 5.04
CA ASP A 174 0.26 -2.24 4.45
C ASP A 174 -0.86 -2.56 5.44
N ALA A 175 -1.08 -1.65 6.37
CA ALA A 175 -1.80 -1.94 7.60
C ALA A 175 -3.30 -2.16 7.36
N PRO A 176 -3.93 -3.09 8.11
CA PRO A 176 -5.37 -3.15 8.14
C PRO A 176 -5.93 -1.80 8.59
N CYS A 177 -6.89 -1.26 7.85
CA CYS A 177 -7.40 0.09 8.05
C CYS A 177 -8.90 0.20 7.76
N SER A 178 -9.48 1.37 8.00
CA SER A 178 -10.90 1.63 7.72
C SER A 178 -11.25 1.58 6.22
N GLY A 179 -10.25 1.69 5.34
CA GLY A 179 -10.47 1.84 3.90
C GLY A 179 -10.96 3.24 3.54
N ASN A 180 -11.61 3.36 2.38
CA ASN A 180 -12.23 4.62 1.96
C ASN A 180 -13.42 4.36 1.01
N TYR A 181 -14.24 5.38 0.80
CA TYR A 181 -15.47 5.32 0.02
C TYR A 181 -15.25 5.13 -1.49
N VAL A 182 -14.05 5.42 -2.01
CA VAL A 182 -13.74 5.23 -3.43
C VAL A 182 -13.72 3.75 -3.81
N THR A 183 -13.29 2.90 -2.86
CA THR A 183 -13.22 1.44 -3.04
C THR A 183 -14.46 0.70 -2.50
N ASP A 184 -15.19 1.29 -1.55
CA ASP A 184 -16.46 0.76 -1.03
C ASP A 184 -17.53 1.87 -1.04
N PRO A 185 -18.47 1.87 -2.01
CA PRO A 185 -19.53 2.88 -2.09
C PRO A 185 -20.41 2.99 -0.83
N ASN A 186 -20.43 1.93 0.00
CA ASN A 186 -21.18 1.90 1.26
C ASN A 186 -20.31 2.29 2.47
N TRP A 187 -19.10 2.73 2.27
CA TRP A 187 -18.13 3.01 3.33
C TRP A 187 -18.69 3.96 4.41
N PHE A 188 -19.29 5.07 4.00
CA PHE A 188 -19.86 6.07 4.91
C PHE A 188 -20.93 5.52 5.88
N SER A 189 -21.65 4.47 5.48
CA SER A 189 -22.67 3.82 6.31
C SER A 189 -22.14 2.68 7.18
N LYS A 190 -20.88 2.30 6.99
CA LYS A 190 -20.22 1.18 7.67
C LYS A 190 -19.18 1.61 8.68
N ARG A 191 -18.75 2.87 8.66
CA ARG A 191 -17.64 3.35 9.47
C ARG A 191 -18.08 4.44 10.43
N THR A 192 -17.55 4.35 11.63
CA THR A 192 -17.72 5.33 12.70
C THR A 192 -16.34 5.83 13.15
N GLN A 193 -16.32 6.95 13.87
CA GLN A 193 -15.09 7.46 14.49
C GLN A 193 -14.45 6.40 15.42
N ALA A 194 -15.25 5.65 16.17
CA ALA A 194 -14.76 4.61 17.07
C ALA A 194 -14.05 3.46 16.31
N ASP A 195 -14.53 3.10 15.11
CA ASP A 195 -13.87 2.09 14.27
C ASP A 195 -12.49 2.58 13.82
N ILE A 196 -12.38 3.85 13.44
CA ILE A 196 -11.12 4.49 13.03
C ILE A 196 -10.12 4.50 14.19
N GLU A 197 -10.54 4.93 15.37
CA GLU A 197 -9.71 4.95 16.58
C GLU A 197 -9.23 3.55 16.97
N SER A 198 -10.11 2.55 16.91
CA SER A 198 -9.75 1.16 17.16
C SER A 198 -8.72 0.62 16.15
N ASN A 199 -8.88 0.95 14.87
CA ASN A 199 -7.89 0.59 13.86
C ASN A 199 -6.53 1.26 14.13
N ALA A 200 -6.52 2.54 14.49
CA ALA A 200 -5.30 3.26 14.82
C ALA A 200 -4.53 2.60 15.99
N GLU A 201 -5.24 2.12 17.01
CA GLU A 201 -4.63 1.38 18.13
C GLU A 201 -3.98 0.06 17.67
N ILE A 202 -4.66 -0.70 16.82
CA ILE A 202 -4.11 -1.94 16.23
C ILE A 202 -2.88 -1.61 15.39
N GLN A 203 -2.93 -0.56 14.59
CA GLN A 203 -1.84 -0.13 13.74
C GLN A 203 -0.61 0.29 14.55
N ARG A 204 -0.77 0.99 15.68
CA ARG A 204 0.34 1.33 16.59
C ARG A 204 1.00 0.09 17.16
N ARG A 205 0.24 -0.92 17.55
CA ARG A 205 0.79 -2.21 17.99
C ARG A 205 1.58 -2.91 16.89
N LEU A 206 1.10 -2.85 15.64
CA LEU A 206 1.81 -3.39 14.48
C LEU A 206 3.08 -2.60 14.17
N LEU A 207 3.06 -1.28 14.30
CA LEU A 207 4.22 -0.40 14.12
C LEU A 207 5.30 -0.69 15.17
N ASP A 208 4.92 -0.81 16.46
CA ASP A 208 5.83 -1.22 17.54
C ASP A 208 6.46 -2.59 17.24
N LYS A 209 5.64 -3.56 16.87
CA LYS A 209 6.11 -4.90 16.47
C LYS A 209 7.05 -4.85 15.27
N ALA A 210 6.74 -4.05 14.26
CA ALA A 210 7.60 -3.87 13.08
C ALA A 210 8.99 -3.38 13.49
N LEU A 211 9.07 -2.38 14.38
CA LEU A 211 10.35 -1.87 14.85
C LEU A 211 11.14 -2.91 15.68
N ASN A 212 10.45 -3.76 16.46
CA ASN A 212 11.12 -4.83 17.20
C ASN A 212 11.71 -5.91 16.27
N LEU A 213 11.10 -6.11 15.11
CA LEU A 213 11.55 -7.08 14.10
C LEU A 213 12.57 -6.51 13.11
N LEU A 214 12.67 -5.18 13.00
CA LEU A 214 13.55 -4.46 12.09
C LEU A 214 14.96 -4.31 12.69
N GLU A 215 15.99 -4.53 11.89
CA GLU A 215 17.37 -4.24 12.28
C GLU A 215 17.60 -2.73 12.42
N THR A 216 18.58 -2.31 13.22
CA THR A 216 19.07 -0.92 13.24
C THR A 216 19.57 -0.54 11.85
N GLY A 217 19.18 0.63 11.35
CA GLY A 217 19.40 1.07 9.98
C GLY A 217 18.45 0.44 8.95
N GLY A 218 17.57 -0.48 9.38
CA GLY A 218 16.57 -1.06 8.52
C GLY A 218 15.42 -0.10 8.21
N THR A 219 14.66 -0.41 7.17
CA THR A 219 13.60 0.46 6.65
C THR A 219 12.23 -0.19 6.80
N LEU A 220 11.29 0.54 7.40
CA LEU A 220 9.86 0.24 7.43
C LEU A 220 9.13 1.13 6.42
N LEU A 221 8.32 0.53 5.56
CA LEU A 221 7.29 1.26 4.83
C LEU A 221 5.93 0.96 5.45
N TYR A 222 5.31 1.98 6.00
CA TYR A 222 3.95 1.98 6.50
C TYR A 222 3.02 2.56 5.45
N SER A 223 1.89 1.90 5.19
CA SER A 223 0.87 2.42 4.28
C SER A 223 -0.53 2.01 4.73
N THR A 224 -1.51 2.83 4.37
CA THR A 224 -2.94 2.55 4.52
C THR A 224 -3.71 3.02 3.29
N CYS A 225 -4.86 2.40 3.04
CA CYS A 225 -5.84 2.94 2.11
C CYS A 225 -6.91 3.79 2.83
N SER A 226 -6.58 4.39 3.97
CA SER A 226 -7.45 5.28 4.74
C SER A 226 -7.17 6.75 4.44
N LEU A 227 -8.21 7.58 4.55
CA LEU A 227 -8.10 9.04 4.50
C LEU A 227 -7.98 9.67 5.90
N GLU A 228 -8.10 8.86 6.96
CA GLU A 228 -8.22 9.34 8.33
C GLU A 228 -6.84 9.66 8.94
N PRO A 229 -6.64 10.86 9.50
CA PRO A 229 -5.36 11.23 10.13
C PRO A 229 -4.97 10.33 11.30
N GLU A 230 -5.94 9.76 12.02
CA GLU A 230 -5.72 8.85 13.14
C GLU A 230 -4.95 7.60 12.72
N GLU A 231 -5.27 7.09 11.53
CA GLU A 231 -4.63 5.90 10.95
C GLU A 231 -3.35 6.26 10.20
N ASN A 232 -3.09 7.52 9.94
CA ASN A 232 -2.03 8.03 9.09
C ASN A 232 -1.03 8.91 9.88
N GLU A 233 -1.19 10.23 9.82
CA GLU A 233 -0.26 11.20 10.41
C GLU A 233 -0.11 11.05 11.92
N LEU A 234 -1.22 10.81 12.64
CA LEU A 234 -1.17 10.65 14.11
C LEU A 234 -0.46 9.36 14.52
N ASN A 235 -0.46 8.33 13.67
CA ASN A 235 0.34 7.13 13.90
C ASN A 235 1.84 7.39 13.69
N ILE A 236 2.19 8.20 12.70
CA ILE A 236 3.60 8.60 12.48
C ILE A 236 4.07 9.54 13.57
N GLN A 237 3.22 10.48 14.03
CA GLN A 237 3.51 11.34 15.21
C GLN A 237 3.79 10.48 16.44
N TRP A 238 2.91 9.52 16.72
CA TRP A 238 3.09 8.59 17.84
C TRP A 238 4.42 7.81 17.72
N LEU A 239 4.77 7.38 16.51
CA LEU A 239 6.01 6.63 16.26
C LEU A 239 7.25 7.49 16.56
N LEU A 240 7.24 8.76 16.13
CA LEU A 240 8.32 9.72 16.38
C LEU A 240 8.49 10.05 17.87
N GLU A 241 7.41 10.05 18.64
CA GLU A 241 7.42 10.35 20.08
C GLU A 241 7.89 9.16 20.94
N ASN A 242 7.67 7.92 20.47
CA ASN A 242 7.89 6.72 21.30
C ASN A 242 9.09 5.89 20.87
N HIS A 243 9.67 6.14 19.68
CA HIS A 243 10.75 5.34 19.14
C HIS A 243 11.87 6.19 18.53
N GLY A 244 13.09 5.65 18.54
CA GLY A 244 14.25 6.23 17.83
C GLY A 244 14.17 5.95 16.33
N VAL A 245 13.47 6.81 15.61
CA VAL A 245 13.28 6.66 14.17
C VAL A 245 13.46 7.97 13.41
N GLU A 246 13.76 7.86 12.12
CA GLU A 246 13.78 8.95 11.17
C GLU A 246 12.73 8.72 10.08
N VAL A 247 12.02 9.77 9.67
CA VAL A 247 11.08 9.72 8.55
C VAL A 247 11.78 10.21 7.30
N GLU A 248 12.05 9.30 6.35
CA GLU A 248 12.66 9.64 5.07
C GLU A 248 11.66 10.32 4.14
N LYS A 249 12.14 11.32 3.41
CA LYS A 249 11.32 12.05 2.46
C LYS A 249 10.95 11.17 1.26
N LEU A 250 9.66 10.92 1.10
CA LEU A 250 9.11 10.30 -0.08
C LEU A 250 8.96 11.31 -1.22
N ASN A 251 9.30 10.89 -2.44
CA ASN A 251 9.17 11.69 -3.65
C ASN A 251 8.11 11.07 -4.56
N GLY A 252 7.63 11.84 -5.54
CA GLY A 252 6.66 11.39 -6.53
C GLY A 252 5.29 12.01 -6.31
N GLU A 253 4.26 11.31 -6.72
CA GLU A 253 2.86 11.73 -6.70
C GLU A 253 2.29 11.83 -5.29
N GLY A 254 1.18 12.53 -5.17
CA GLY A 254 0.51 12.83 -3.91
C GLY A 254 1.07 14.07 -3.22
N SER A 255 0.30 14.58 -2.28
CA SER A 255 0.66 15.75 -1.47
C SER A 255 1.57 15.37 -0.31
N PRO A 256 2.40 16.29 0.23
CA PRO A 256 2.97 16.12 1.55
C PRO A 256 1.88 15.80 2.57
N ALA A 257 2.18 14.93 3.51
CA ALA A 257 1.23 14.63 4.59
C ALA A 257 1.02 15.86 5.50
N LEU A 258 -0.08 15.84 6.23
CA LEU A 258 -0.53 16.95 7.04
C LEU A 258 0.40 17.19 8.25
N THR A 259 0.78 18.42 8.46
CA THR A 259 1.51 18.85 9.67
C THR A 259 0.59 19.49 10.72
N GLU A 260 -0.70 19.52 10.44
CA GLU A 260 -1.77 19.87 11.36
C GLU A 260 -2.98 18.96 11.09
N ALA A 261 -3.50 18.29 12.10
CA ALA A 261 -4.67 17.44 12.01
C ALA A 261 -5.46 17.47 13.32
N ASN A 262 -6.79 17.51 13.25
CA ASN A 262 -7.68 17.54 14.41
C ASN A 262 -7.36 18.68 15.41
N GLY A 263 -6.88 19.83 14.91
CA GLY A 263 -6.48 20.98 15.74
C GLY A 263 -5.17 20.77 16.51
N VAL A 264 -4.38 19.76 16.15
CA VAL A 264 -3.06 19.48 16.76
C VAL A 264 -1.97 19.72 15.72
N SER A 265 -0.95 20.51 16.09
CA SER A 265 0.27 20.65 15.29
C SER A 265 1.13 19.40 15.45
N LEU A 266 1.63 18.87 14.34
CA LEU A 266 2.44 17.66 14.26
C LEU A 266 3.89 17.98 13.92
N ASP A 267 4.79 17.02 14.13
CA ASP A 267 6.21 17.15 13.77
C ASP A 267 6.36 17.43 12.26
N GLU A 268 7.19 18.42 11.92
CA GLU A 268 7.42 18.83 10.52
C GLU A 268 7.92 17.71 9.63
N ARG A 269 8.61 16.70 10.17
CA ARG A 269 9.08 15.51 9.45
C ARG A 269 7.95 14.69 8.86
N ILE A 270 6.71 14.81 9.36
CA ILE A 270 5.52 14.13 8.82
C ILE A 270 5.23 14.60 7.39
N SER A 271 5.58 15.84 7.03
CA SER A 271 5.49 16.33 5.65
C SER A 271 6.34 15.54 4.65
N HIS A 272 7.28 14.71 5.12
CA HIS A 272 8.06 13.78 4.31
C HIS A 272 7.23 12.58 3.81
N CYS A 273 6.14 12.24 4.49
CA CYS A 273 5.19 11.21 4.05
C CYS A 273 4.38 11.69 2.84
N ARG A 274 3.65 10.78 2.20
CA ARG A 274 2.79 11.10 1.06
C ARG A 274 1.35 10.71 1.35
N ARG A 275 0.45 11.65 1.01
CA ARG A 275 -0.99 11.48 1.03
C ARG A 275 -1.54 11.58 -0.37
N PHE A 276 -2.38 10.64 -0.75
CA PHE A 276 -3.05 10.61 -2.04
C PHE A 276 -4.52 10.99 -1.81
N TRP A 277 -4.87 12.22 -2.16
CA TRP A 277 -6.25 12.65 -2.15
C TRP A 277 -6.91 12.27 -3.48
N PRO A 278 -8.08 11.60 -3.48
CA PRO A 278 -8.74 11.17 -4.72
C PRO A 278 -9.04 12.29 -5.72
N ASP A 279 -9.39 13.47 -5.22
CA ASP A 279 -9.66 14.66 -6.05
C ASP A 279 -8.40 15.28 -6.68
N GLU A 280 -7.22 15.06 -6.09
CA GLU A 280 -5.95 15.57 -6.62
C GLU A 280 -5.28 14.57 -7.57
N THR A 281 -5.25 13.29 -7.17
CA THR A 281 -4.44 12.28 -7.84
C THR A 281 -5.23 11.37 -8.79
N GLY A 282 -6.56 11.38 -8.71
CA GLY A 282 -7.43 10.45 -9.44
C GLY A 282 -7.20 8.99 -9.06
N THR A 283 -6.68 8.74 -7.85
CA THR A 283 -6.46 7.41 -7.27
C THR A 283 -7.42 7.19 -6.11
N GLN A 284 -7.42 6.00 -5.51
CA GLN A 284 -8.06 5.83 -4.20
C GLN A 284 -7.35 6.68 -3.15
N GLY A 285 -8.04 6.97 -2.04
CA GLY A 285 -7.39 7.55 -0.86
C GLY A 285 -6.28 6.64 -0.35
N PHE A 286 -5.09 7.20 -0.11
CA PHE A 286 -3.94 6.42 0.31
C PHE A 286 -2.94 7.25 1.12
N PHE A 287 -2.18 6.57 1.96
CA PHE A 287 -1.09 7.17 2.73
C PHE A 287 0.14 6.27 2.71
N ALA A 288 1.32 6.87 2.66
CA ALA A 288 2.59 6.16 2.75
C ALA A 288 3.63 6.94 3.57
N ALA A 289 4.32 6.24 4.45
CA ALA A 289 5.44 6.74 5.24
C ALA A 289 6.62 5.78 5.18
N LYS A 290 7.82 6.31 4.96
CA LYS A 290 9.07 5.56 4.98
C LYS A 290 9.87 5.93 6.21
N VAL A 291 10.15 4.95 7.05
CA VAL A 291 10.75 5.12 8.37
C VAL A 291 12.03 4.30 8.46
N VAL A 292 13.09 4.89 8.98
CA VAL A 292 14.36 4.21 9.27
C VAL A 292 14.52 4.08 10.77
N LYS A 293 14.85 2.89 11.25
CA LYS A 293 15.16 2.62 12.65
C LYS A 293 16.59 3.07 12.97
N LEU A 294 16.75 3.94 13.97
CA LEU A 294 18.06 4.46 14.43
C LEU A 294 18.79 3.50 15.36
#